data_c3313bff500a5c5a53e055b84474fd17
#
_entry.id   c3313bff500a5c5a53e055b84474fd17
#
_cell.length_a   1.000
_cell.length_b   1.000
_cell.length_c   1.000
_cell.angle_alpha   90.00
_cell.angle_beta   90.00
_cell.angle_gamma   90.00
#
_symmetry.space_group_name_H-M   'P 1'
#
loop_
_entity.id
_entity.type
_entity.pdbx_description
1 polymer ?
#
loop_
_entity_poly.entity_id
_entity_poly.type
_entity_poly.pdbx_seq_one_letter_code
_entity_poly.pdbx_strand_id
1 'polypeptide(L)' 'MWYRAEFEDENFEMILADSDNEAFEKADEMQEEHGTLYNVFALDENDNEIKTVF' A
#
# COMPACT_ATOMS: atom_id res chain seq x y z
N MET A 1 -1.65 -11.58 -1.77
CA MET A 1 -2.62 -10.55 -2.18
C MET A 1 -1.89 -9.25 -2.50
N TRP A 2 -2.35 -8.53 -3.51
CA TRP A 2 -1.74 -7.26 -3.88
C TRP A 2 -2.38 -6.09 -3.17
N TYR A 3 -1.56 -5.09 -2.86
CA TYR A 3 -1.97 -3.85 -2.22
C TYR A 3 -1.33 -2.69 -2.96
N ARG A 4 -1.96 -1.52 -2.88
CA ARG A 4 -1.38 -0.29 -3.42
C ARG A 4 -1.20 0.71 -2.29
N ALA A 5 0.03 1.21 -2.12
CA ALA A 5 0.35 2.25 -1.15
C ALA A 5 0.53 3.58 -1.88
N GLU A 6 -0.05 4.63 -1.35
CA GLU A 6 0.03 5.98 -1.91
C GLU A 6 0.74 6.91 -0.93
N PHE A 7 1.60 7.78 -1.45
CA PHE A 7 2.50 8.61 -0.64
C PHE A 7 2.40 10.09 -1.02
N GLU A 8 2.98 10.94 -0.18
CA GLU A 8 2.91 12.40 -0.37
C GLU A 8 3.66 12.89 -1.61
N ASP A 9 4.59 12.13 -2.14
CA ASP A 9 5.31 12.47 -3.37
C ASP A 9 4.47 12.20 -4.63
N GLU A 10 3.20 11.82 -4.46
CA GLU A 10 2.26 11.50 -5.53
C GLU A 10 2.59 10.21 -6.28
N ASN A 11 3.57 9.44 -5.82
CA ASN A 11 3.87 8.12 -6.35
C ASN A 11 3.09 7.06 -5.59
N PHE A 12 2.96 5.89 -6.21
CA PHE A 12 2.38 4.74 -5.51
C PHE A 12 3.30 3.53 -5.71
N GLU A 13 3.17 2.57 -4.79
CA GLU A 13 3.90 1.31 -4.86
C GLU A 13 2.93 0.15 -4.77
N MET A 14 3.19 -0.88 -5.58
CA MET A 14 2.44 -2.13 -5.49
C MET A 14 3.17 -3.07 -4.54
N ILE A 15 2.43 -3.64 -3.61
CA ILE A 15 3.00 -4.47 -2.55
C ILE A 15 2.33 -5.82 -2.56
N LEU A 16 3.12 -6.89 -2.58
CA LEU A 16 2.61 -8.24 -2.40
C LEU A 16 2.80 -8.63 -0.94
N ALA A 17 1.72 -9.00 -0.26
CA ALA A 17 1.75 -9.35 1.15
C ALA A 17 0.71 -10.41 1.47
N ASP A 18 0.95 -11.15 2.56
CA ASP A 18 0.05 -12.22 3.00
C ASP A 18 -1.04 -11.73 3.95
N SER A 19 -0.89 -10.53 4.48
CA SER A 19 -1.87 -9.95 5.39
C SER A 19 -1.87 -8.43 5.28
N ASP A 20 -2.95 -7.81 5.76
CA ASP A 20 -3.07 -6.35 5.80
C ASP A 20 -1.94 -5.74 6.64
N ASN A 21 -1.63 -6.37 7.77
CA ASN A 21 -0.59 -5.88 8.66
C ASN A 21 0.79 -5.91 7.99
N GLU A 22 1.09 -7.00 7.27
CA GLU A 22 2.34 -7.09 6.53
C GLU A 22 2.42 -6.04 5.43
N ALA A 23 1.31 -5.79 4.74
CA ALA A 23 1.25 -4.76 3.70
C ALA A 23 1.53 -3.38 4.29
N PHE A 24 0.93 -3.08 5.44
CA PHE A 24 1.16 -1.81 6.12
C PHE A 24 2.62 -1.67 6.54
N GLU A 25 3.21 -2.71 7.11
CA GLU A 25 4.61 -2.65 7.54
C GLU A 25 5.56 -2.38 6.38
N LYS A 26 5.32 -3.02 5.23
CA LYS A 26 6.11 -2.79 4.04
C LYS A 26 5.95 -1.36 3.52
N ALA A 27 4.72 -0.86 3.51
CA ALA A 27 4.45 0.50 3.08
C ALA A 27 5.10 1.52 4.02
N ASP A 28 5.06 1.26 5.33
CA ASP A 28 5.65 2.13 6.33
C ASP A 28 7.16 2.33 6.09
N GLU A 29 7.85 1.25 5.75
CA GLU A 29 9.28 1.32 5.43
C GLU A 29 9.57 2.16 4.19
N MET A 30 8.65 2.19 3.25
CA MET A 30 8.82 2.94 2.00
C MET A 30 8.73 4.45 2.20
N GLN A 31 8.30 4.91 3.37
CA GLN A 31 8.26 6.34 3.68
C GLN A 31 9.64 6.98 3.65
N GLU A 32 10.70 6.20 3.79
CA GLU A 32 12.06 6.70 3.70
C GLU A 32 12.36 7.22 2.29
N GLU A 33 11.74 6.64 1.27
CA GLU A 33 11.95 7.04 -0.12
C GLU A 33 10.89 8.00 -0.65
N HIS A 34 9.64 7.83 -0.22
CA HIS A 34 8.49 8.52 -0.81
C HIS A 34 7.87 9.59 0.07
N GLY A 35 8.31 9.71 1.33
CA GLY A 35 7.68 10.61 2.28
C GLY A 35 6.47 9.97 2.94
N THR A 36 5.59 10.80 3.49
CA THR A 36 4.47 10.33 4.29
C THR A 36 3.55 9.38 3.54
N LEU A 37 3.23 8.26 4.17
CA LEU A 37 2.25 7.30 3.65
C LEU A 37 0.85 7.87 3.85
N TYR A 38 0.09 7.95 2.76
CA TYR A 38 -1.28 8.44 2.80
C TYR A 38 -2.30 7.31 2.96
N ASN A 39 -2.19 6.29 2.13
CA ASN A 39 -3.17 5.23 2.08
C ASN A 39 -2.54 3.90 1.69
N VAL A 40 -3.16 2.81 2.16
CA VAL A 40 -2.87 1.47 1.68
C VAL A 40 -4.22 0.81 1.36
N PHE A 41 -4.37 0.33 0.14
CA PHE A 41 -5.60 -0.33 -0.31
C PHE A 41 -5.32 -1.78 -0.66
N ALA A 42 -6.18 -2.68 -0.22
CA ALA A 42 -6.16 -4.06 -0.67
C ALA A 42 -6.85 -4.12 -2.04
N LEU A 43 -6.32 -4.93 -2.94
CA LEU A 43 -6.80 -5.02 -4.32
C LEU A 43 -7.31 -6.42 -4.63
N ASP A 44 -8.28 -6.49 -5.55
CA ASP A 44 -8.77 -7.77 -6.06
C ASP A 44 -7.93 -8.22 -7.27
N GLU A 45 -8.37 -9.30 -7.93
CA GLU A 45 -7.66 -9.85 -9.09
C GLU A 45 -7.57 -8.88 -10.27
N ASN A 46 -8.45 -7.91 -10.33
CA ASN A 46 -8.51 -6.94 -11.41
C ASN A 46 -7.92 -5.59 -11.00
N ASP A 47 -7.19 -5.55 -9.88
CA ASP A 47 -6.57 -4.34 -9.31
C ASP A 47 -7.59 -3.28 -8.85
N ASN A 48 -8.81 -3.71 -8.55
CA ASN A 48 -9.81 -2.83 -7.96
C ASN A 48 -9.64 -2.78 -6.44
N GLU A 49 -9.85 -1.61 -5.87
CA GLU A 49 -9.80 -1.43 -4.42
C GLU A 49 -10.98 -2.12 -3.76
N ILE A 50 -10.70 -3.04 -2.84
CA ILE A 50 -11.75 -3.76 -2.11
C ILE A 50 -11.80 -3.38 -0.64
N LYS A 51 -10.75 -2.77 -0.13
CA LYS A 51 -10.68 -2.40 1.29
C LYS A 51 -9.56 -1.39 1.51
N THR A 52 -9.81 -0.42 2.38
CA THR A 52 -8.77 0.50 2.86
C THR A 52 -8.14 -0.11 4.10
N VAL A 53 -6.83 -0.33 4.05
CA VAL A 53 -6.06 -0.88 5.16
C VAL A 53 -5.54 0.23 6.06
N PHE A 54 -5.23 1.35 5.45
CA PHE A 54 -4.69 2.49 6.19
C PHE A 54 -5.18 3.79 5.61
#